data_6c56b3c2758445ec882d6ac9e3138758
#
_entry.id   6c56b3c2758445ec882d6ac9e3138758
#
_cell.length_a   1.000
_cell.length_b   1.000
_cell.length_c   1.000
_cell.angle_alpha   90.00
_cell.angle_beta   90.00
_cell.angle_gamma   90.00
#
_symmetry.space_group_name_H-M   'P 1'
#
loop_
_entity.id
_entity.type
_entity.pdbx_description
1 polymer ?
#
loop_
_entity_poly.entity_id
_entity_poly.type
_entity_poly.pdbx_seq_one_letter_code
_entity_poly.pdbx_strand_id
1 'polypeptide(L)'
;MWQEGRIDQVQTLISSDPSTLSRMLRYMLDYRAHDLASITKGVEDIASIELRDHLRRIYPLAIIATVAPIVGLLGTVAGMIEAFHALAFSGPVDPALLASGISKALVNTAAGLCVALPALAFYHGFKYRITAFGLELERQAGALLRTHFMGTTSGATS
;
A
#
# COMPACT_ATOMS: atom_id res chain seq x y z
N MET A 1 -33.93 12.26 -6.78
CA MET A 1 -33.56 12.92 -5.51
C MET A 1 -32.63 14.11 -5.70
N TRP A 2 -32.43 14.57 -6.89
CA TRP A 2 -31.53 15.68 -7.25
C TRP A 2 -32.37 16.89 -7.71
N GLN A 3 -33.19 17.42 -6.81
CA GLN A 3 -33.88 18.71 -7.05
C GLN A 3 -32.98 19.82 -6.50
N GLU A 4 -32.94 20.95 -7.17
CA GLU A 4 -32.02 22.07 -6.99
C GLU A 4 -31.83 22.54 -5.54
N GLY A 5 -32.84 22.43 -4.68
CA GLY A 5 -32.73 22.83 -3.26
C GLY A 5 -31.93 21.89 -2.34
N ARG A 6 -31.43 20.73 -2.84
CA ARG A 6 -30.60 19.81 -2.05
C ARG A 6 -29.12 19.82 -2.43
N ILE A 7 -28.77 20.45 -3.54
CA ILE A 7 -27.37 20.52 -4.01
C ILE A 7 -26.53 21.33 -3.01
N ASP A 8 -27.06 22.42 -2.48
CA ASP A 8 -26.37 23.27 -1.49
C ASP A 8 -26.13 22.52 -0.17
N GLN A 9 -27.06 21.69 0.28
CA GLN A 9 -26.91 20.87 1.48
C GLN A 9 -25.85 19.75 1.26
N VAL A 10 -25.87 19.13 0.09
CA VAL A 10 -24.87 18.11 -0.30
C VAL A 10 -23.49 18.74 -0.42
N GLN A 11 -23.39 19.93 -1.03
CA GLN A 11 -22.13 20.68 -1.12
C GLN A 11 -21.56 21.05 0.24
N THR A 12 -22.42 21.42 1.19
CA THR A 12 -21.99 21.76 2.56
C THR A 12 -21.48 20.53 3.30
N LEU A 13 -22.15 19.37 3.17
CA LEU A 13 -21.75 18.09 3.75
C LEU A 13 -20.43 17.59 3.15
N ILE A 14 -20.28 17.68 1.83
CA ILE A 14 -19.07 17.28 1.11
C ILE A 14 -17.87 18.18 1.46
N SER A 15 -18.12 19.47 1.72
CA SER A 15 -17.06 20.41 2.06
C SER A 15 -16.49 20.21 3.47
N SER A 16 -17.26 19.60 4.36
CA SER A 16 -16.86 19.31 5.75
C SER A 16 -16.15 17.96 5.93
N ASP A 17 -16.25 17.05 4.94
CA ASP A 17 -15.68 15.70 5.01
C ASP A 17 -14.45 15.59 4.06
N PRO A 18 -13.24 15.36 4.60
CA PRO A 18 -12.01 15.24 3.80
C PRO A 18 -11.88 13.85 3.11
N SER A 19 -12.93 13.04 3.07
CA SER A 19 -12.87 11.70 2.48
C SER A 19 -12.63 11.72 0.98
N THR A 20 -12.02 10.66 0.46
CA THR A 20 -11.79 10.46 -0.99
C THR A 20 -13.09 10.50 -1.76
N LEU A 21 -14.16 9.91 -1.20
CA LEU A 21 -15.49 9.93 -1.80
C LEU A 21 -16.06 11.35 -1.93
N SER A 22 -15.88 12.18 -0.92
CA SER A 22 -16.27 13.60 -0.96
C SER A 22 -15.53 14.39 -2.03
N ARG A 23 -14.24 14.12 -2.22
CA ARG A 23 -13.44 14.70 -3.31
C ARG A 23 -13.95 14.27 -4.70
N MET A 24 -14.29 13.01 -4.87
CA MET A 24 -14.87 12.49 -6.11
C MET A 24 -16.23 13.10 -6.41
N LEU A 25 -17.12 13.18 -5.40
CA LEU A 25 -18.42 13.80 -5.54
C LEU A 25 -18.32 15.29 -5.90
N ARG A 26 -17.42 16.00 -5.25
CA ARG A 26 -17.16 17.41 -5.57
C ARG A 26 -16.69 17.57 -7.01
N TYR A 27 -15.76 16.75 -7.46
CA TYR A 27 -15.30 16.77 -8.86
C TYR A 27 -16.46 16.50 -9.83
N MET A 28 -17.33 15.52 -9.55
CA MET A 28 -18.51 15.23 -10.38
C MET A 28 -19.50 16.40 -10.42
N LEU A 29 -19.67 17.13 -9.31
CA LEU A 29 -20.58 18.29 -9.25
C LEU A 29 -20.01 19.49 -10.00
N ASP A 30 -18.72 19.76 -9.85
CA ASP A 30 -18.03 20.91 -10.47
C ASP A 30 -17.96 20.74 -11.99
N TYR A 31 -17.77 19.51 -12.47
CA TYR A 31 -17.62 19.19 -13.90
C TYR A 31 -18.88 18.59 -14.55
N ARG A 32 -20.05 18.72 -13.92
CA ARG A 32 -21.32 18.14 -14.40
C ARG A 32 -21.74 18.54 -15.82
N ALA A 33 -21.21 19.63 -16.36
CA ALA A 33 -21.49 20.12 -17.72
C ALA A 33 -20.55 19.50 -18.78
N HIS A 34 -19.57 18.68 -18.36
CA HIS A 34 -18.62 18.05 -19.27
C HIS A 34 -19.10 16.65 -19.70
N ASP A 35 -18.43 16.11 -20.70
CA ASP A 35 -18.69 14.76 -21.19
C ASP A 35 -18.45 13.70 -20.11
N LEU A 36 -19.29 12.65 -20.12
CA LEU A 36 -19.25 11.54 -19.15
C LEU A 36 -17.85 10.89 -19.10
N ALA A 37 -17.21 10.74 -20.26
CA ALA A 37 -15.88 10.13 -20.31
C ALA A 37 -14.83 10.97 -19.57
N SER A 38 -14.91 12.29 -19.65
CA SER A 38 -14.02 13.21 -18.94
C SER A 38 -14.24 13.17 -17.42
N ILE A 39 -15.48 13.08 -16.98
CA ILE A 39 -15.82 12.97 -15.55
C ILE A 39 -15.35 11.63 -14.99
N THR A 40 -15.60 10.54 -15.71
CA THR A 40 -15.16 9.19 -15.32
C THR A 40 -13.65 9.15 -15.14
N LYS A 41 -12.90 9.67 -16.11
CA LYS A 41 -11.45 9.72 -16.05
C LYS A 41 -10.93 10.54 -14.86
N GLY A 42 -11.52 11.70 -14.59
CA GLY A 42 -11.11 12.51 -13.42
C GLY A 42 -11.38 11.83 -12.09
N VAL A 43 -12.47 11.08 -11.98
CA VAL A 43 -12.78 10.29 -10.78
C VAL A 43 -11.80 9.12 -10.61
N GLU A 44 -11.47 8.42 -11.70
CA GLU A 44 -10.45 7.36 -11.71
C GLU A 44 -9.07 7.90 -11.32
N ASP A 45 -8.71 9.09 -11.81
CA ASP A 45 -7.44 9.75 -11.45
C ASP A 45 -7.38 10.06 -9.94
N ILE A 46 -8.46 10.60 -9.35
CA ILE A 46 -8.54 10.86 -7.91
C ILE A 46 -8.38 9.56 -7.12
N ALA A 47 -9.08 8.49 -7.50
CA ALA A 47 -8.97 7.18 -6.85
C ALA A 47 -7.54 6.63 -6.93
N SER A 48 -6.93 6.68 -8.12
CA SER A 48 -5.60 6.12 -8.34
C SER A 48 -4.49 6.90 -7.62
N ILE A 49 -4.64 8.21 -7.43
CA ILE A 49 -3.73 9.02 -6.60
C ILE A 49 -3.81 8.58 -5.15
N GLU A 50 -5.01 8.46 -4.60
CA GLU A 50 -5.24 8.04 -3.22
C GLU A 50 -4.67 6.64 -2.93
N LEU A 51 -4.94 5.67 -3.83
CA LEU A 51 -4.38 4.32 -3.72
C LEU A 51 -2.85 4.33 -3.74
N ARG A 52 -2.24 5.12 -4.63
CA ARG A 52 -0.78 5.25 -4.71
C ARG A 52 -0.19 5.81 -3.43
N ASP A 53 -0.83 6.80 -2.83
CA ASP A 53 -0.37 7.39 -1.58
C ASP A 53 -0.42 6.38 -0.42
N HIS A 54 -1.48 5.58 -0.32
CA HIS A 54 -1.56 4.51 0.66
C HIS A 54 -0.51 3.41 0.42
N LEU A 55 -0.31 2.97 -0.83
CA LEU A 55 0.71 1.99 -1.18
C LEU A 55 2.13 2.51 -0.86
N ARG A 56 2.40 3.79 -1.12
CA ARG A 56 3.69 4.42 -0.81
C ARG A 56 3.99 4.40 0.69
N ARG A 57 2.98 4.58 1.54
CA ARG A 57 3.14 4.55 3.01
C ARG A 57 3.54 3.17 3.53
N ILE A 58 3.09 2.09 2.90
CA ILE A 58 3.44 0.72 3.32
C ILE A 58 4.70 0.18 2.64
N TYR A 59 5.23 0.88 1.63
CA TYR A 59 6.40 0.45 0.86
C TYR A 59 7.66 0.18 1.71
N PRO A 60 7.96 0.94 2.79
CA PRO A 60 9.07 0.63 3.68
C PRO A 60 9.02 -0.78 4.28
N LEU A 61 7.82 -1.34 4.54
CA LEU A 61 7.68 -2.71 5.00
C LEU A 61 8.15 -3.73 3.96
N ALA A 62 7.90 -3.47 2.67
CA ALA A 62 8.39 -4.32 1.58
C ALA A 62 9.92 -4.29 1.50
N ILE A 63 10.54 -3.11 1.70
CA ILE A 63 11.98 -2.96 1.72
C ILE A 63 12.56 -3.77 2.89
N ILE A 64 12.03 -3.61 4.09
CA ILE A 64 12.50 -4.34 5.28
C ILE A 64 12.37 -5.85 5.06
N ALA A 65 11.21 -6.32 4.56
CA ALA A 65 10.97 -7.73 4.28
C ALA A 65 11.99 -8.34 3.31
N THR A 66 12.47 -7.55 2.36
CA THR A 66 13.43 -7.99 1.34
C THR A 66 14.88 -7.87 1.81
N VAL A 67 15.21 -6.77 2.50
CA VAL A 67 16.60 -6.47 2.88
C VAL A 67 17.03 -7.22 4.14
N ALA A 68 16.12 -7.42 5.11
CA ALA A 68 16.48 -8.05 6.38
C ALA A 68 17.09 -9.47 6.23
N PRO A 69 16.56 -10.37 5.37
CA PRO A 69 17.21 -11.67 5.15
C PRO A 69 18.60 -11.55 4.52
N ILE A 70 18.79 -10.57 3.62
CA ILE A 70 20.08 -10.32 2.95
C ILE A 70 21.11 -9.85 3.98
N VAL A 71 20.72 -8.96 4.89
CA VAL A 71 21.58 -8.52 6.01
C VAL A 71 21.90 -9.70 6.93
N GLY A 72 20.92 -10.57 7.22
CA GLY A 72 21.17 -11.80 7.97
C GLY A 72 22.17 -12.73 7.28
N LEU A 73 22.04 -12.91 5.97
CA LEU A 73 22.99 -13.69 5.17
C LEU A 73 24.39 -13.06 5.16
N LEU A 74 24.48 -11.74 5.04
CA LEU A 74 25.76 -11.04 5.15
C LEU A 74 26.41 -11.29 6.52
N GLY A 75 25.62 -11.32 7.58
CA GLY A 75 26.08 -11.67 8.92
C GLY A 75 26.66 -13.11 9.01
N THR A 76 26.11 -14.09 8.27
CA THR A 76 26.70 -15.43 8.23
C THR A 76 28.05 -15.43 7.53
N VAL A 77 28.17 -14.71 6.41
CA VAL A 77 29.45 -14.60 5.68
C VAL A 77 30.51 -13.97 6.58
N ALA A 78 30.17 -12.86 7.24
CA ALA A 78 31.10 -12.19 8.16
C ALA A 78 31.52 -13.10 9.34
N GLY A 79 30.56 -13.81 9.97
CA GLY A 79 30.82 -14.73 11.07
C GLY A 79 31.69 -15.92 10.66
N MET A 80 31.50 -16.44 9.44
CA MET A 80 32.34 -17.52 8.91
C MET A 80 33.76 -17.02 8.61
N ILE A 81 33.92 -15.83 8.03
CA ILE A 81 35.25 -15.22 7.80
C ILE A 81 35.99 -15.06 9.13
N GLU A 82 35.33 -14.54 10.17
CA GLU A 82 35.92 -14.37 11.50
C GLU A 82 36.35 -15.71 12.10
N ALA A 83 35.50 -16.75 11.98
CA ALA A 83 35.80 -18.10 12.48
C ALA A 83 37.03 -18.72 11.80
N PHE A 84 37.12 -18.63 10.47
CA PHE A 84 38.25 -19.16 9.72
C PHE A 84 39.52 -18.33 9.94
N HIS A 85 39.43 -17.03 10.09
CA HIS A 85 40.54 -16.17 10.41
C HIS A 85 41.14 -16.53 11.79
N ALA A 86 40.29 -16.71 12.81
CA ALA A 86 40.76 -17.14 14.13
C ALA A 86 41.46 -18.51 14.08
N LEU A 87 40.97 -19.44 13.27
CA LEU A 87 41.57 -20.75 13.07
C LEU A 87 42.95 -20.66 12.43
N ALA A 88 43.14 -19.79 11.46
CA ALA A 88 44.40 -19.63 10.72
C ALA A 88 45.57 -19.11 11.59
N PHE A 89 45.27 -18.36 12.66
CA PHE A 89 46.28 -17.70 13.49
C PHE A 89 46.40 -18.29 14.91
N SER A 90 45.55 -19.23 15.34
CA SER A 90 45.52 -19.74 16.72
C SER A 90 46.37 -21.00 16.97
N GLY A 91 47.08 -21.54 16.00
CA GLY A 91 47.89 -22.74 16.17
C GLY A 91 47.08 -24.02 16.16
N PRO A 92 47.22 -24.95 17.13
CA PRO A 92 46.42 -26.20 17.12
C PRO A 92 44.95 -25.93 17.07
N VAL A 93 44.26 -26.57 16.12
CA VAL A 93 42.82 -26.38 15.82
C VAL A 93 41.97 -26.61 17.07
N ASP A 94 41.37 -25.55 17.60
CA ASP A 94 40.33 -25.68 18.63
C ASP A 94 38.95 -25.75 17.98
N PRO A 95 38.30 -26.94 17.98
CA PRO A 95 36.97 -27.11 17.40
C PRO A 95 35.89 -26.21 18.06
N ALA A 96 36.09 -25.78 19.29
CA ALA A 96 35.16 -24.94 20.04
C ALA A 96 35.11 -23.51 19.47
N LEU A 97 36.25 -22.97 19.04
CA LEU A 97 36.32 -21.66 18.36
C LEU A 97 35.57 -21.66 17.04
N LEU A 98 35.76 -22.69 16.24
CA LEU A 98 35.03 -22.84 14.95
C LEU A 98 33.54 -22.98 15.18
N ALA A 99 33.12 -23.84 16.12
CA ALA A 99 31.73 -24.03 16.48
C ALA A 99 31.04 -22.73 16.96
N SER A 100 31.76 -21.90 17.73
CA SER A 100 31.28 -20.61 18.20
C SER A 100 31.02 -19.63 17.04
N GLY A 101 31.96 -19.53 16.08
CA GLY A 101 31.79 -18.67 14.90
C GLY A 101 30.62 -19.10 14.00
N ILE A 102 30.47 -20.41 13.77
CA ILE A 102 29.34 -20.95 13.01
C ILE A 102 28.02 -20.65 13.74
N SER A 103 27.97 -20.85 15.07
CA SER A 103 26.78 -20.58 15.87
C SER A 103 26.36 -19.11 15.74
N LYS A 104 27.29 -18.16 15.90
CA LYS A 104 27.02 -16.73 15.70
C LYS A 104 26.50 -16.43 14.30
N ALA A 105 27.08 -17.04 13.28
CA ALA A 105 26.64 -16.88 11.91
C ALA A 105 25.18 -17.32 11.72
N LEU A 106 24.79 -18.48 12.23
CA LEU A 106 23.41 -18.99 12.14
C LEU A 106 22.40 -18.10 12.88
N VAL A 107 22.77 -17.56 14.03
CA VAL A 107 21.94 -16.60 14.80
C VAL A 107 21.65 -15.34 13.98
N ASN A 108 22.65 -14.83 13.23
CA ASN A 108 22.45 -13.66 12.39
C ASN A 108 21.40 -13.88 11.29
N THR A 109 21.43 -15.05 10.63
CA THR A 109 20.39 -15.39 9.64
C THR A 109 19.02 -15.54 10.28
N ALA A 110 18.93 -16.23 11.41
CA ALA A 110 17.68 -16.37 12.15
C ALA A 110 17.11 -15.01 12.55
N ALA A 111 17.94 -14.08 13.04
CA ALA A 111 17.52 -12.73 13.36
C ALA A 111 17.00 -11.97 12.14
N GLY A 112 17.68 -12.06 10.99
CA GLY A 112 17.23 -11.45 9.73
C GLY A 112 15.84 -11.97 9.30
N LEU A 113 15.62 -13.27 9.42
CA LEU A 113 14.31 -13.88 9.10
C LEU A 113 13.23 -13.49 10.12
N CYS A 114 13.56 -13.40 11.40
CA CYS A 114 12.62 -12.95 12.44
C CYS A 114 12.11 -11.53 12.21
N VAL A 115 12.90 -10.67 11.59
CA VAL A 115 12.49 -9.31 11.21
C VAL A 115 11.69 -9.33 9.88
N ALA A 116 12.14 -10.12 8.92
CA ALA A 116 11.54 -10.16 7.58
C ALA A 116 10.11 -10.72 7.59
N LEU A 117 9.86 -11.80 8.32
CA LEU A 117 8.57 -12.49 8.33
C LEU A 117 7.41 -11.60 8.78
N PRO A 118 7.47 -10.90 9.94
CA PRO A 118 6.40 -9.98 10.33
C PRO A 118 6.25 -8.81 9.34
N ALA A 119 7.37 -8.24 8.87
CA ALA A 119 7.32 -7.14 7.90
C ALA A 119 6.59 -7.56 6.62
N LEU A 120 6.86 -8.77 6.11
CA LEU A 120 6.20 -9.35 4.95
C LEU A 120 4.70 -9.57 5.19
N ALA A 121 4.35 -10.14 6.36
CA ALA A 121 2.96 -10.38 6.73
C ALA A 121 2.15 -9.09 6.80
N PHE A 122 2.67 -8.05 7.45
CA PHE A 122 2.02 -6.74 7.54
C PHE A 122 1.92 -6.07 6.17
N TYR A 123 2.98 -6.12 5.36
CA TYR A 123 2.96 -5.56 4.00
C TYR A 123 1.84 -6.17 3.16
N HIS A 124 1.74 -7.50 3.11
CA HIS A 124 0.69 -8.16 2.34
C HIS A 124 -0.71 -7.92 2.92
N GLY A 125 -0.85 -7.90 4.24
CA GLY A 125 -2.10 -7.60 4.91
C GLY A 125 -2.61 -6.18 4.59
N PHE A 126 -1.75 -5.18 4.69
CA PHE A 126 -2.12 -3.80 4.33
C PHE A 126 -2.36 -3.64 2.84
N LYS A 127 -1.53 -4.24 1.99
CA LYS A 127 -1.72 -4.20 0.54
C LYS A 127 -3.08 -4.77 0.13
N TYR A 128 -3.47 -5.89 0.71
CA TYR A 128 -4.80 -6.49 0.47
C TYR A 128 -5.93 -5.53 0.84
N ARG A 129 -5.86 -4.90 2.02
CA ARG A 129 -6.87 -3.91 2.47
C ARG A 129 -6.94 -2.70 1.56
N ILE A 130 -5.80 -2.16 1.13
CA ILE A 130 -5.75 -1.01 0.21
C ILE A 130 -6.37 -1.38 -1.14
N THR A 131 -6.06 -2.56 -1.68
CA THR A 131 -6.66 -3.03 -2.95
C THR A 131 -8.17 -3.22 -2.83
N ALA A 132 -8.65 -3.81 -1.72
CA ALA A 132 -10.08 -3.97 -1.47
C ALA A 132 -10.80 -2.60 -1.34
N PHE A 133 -10.16 -1.63 -0.68
CA PHE A 133 -10.66 -0.26 -0.61
C PHE A 133 -10.75 0.40 -1.98
N GLY A 134 -9.75 0.19 -2.85
CA GLY A 134 -9.76 0.69 -4.23
C GLY A 134 -10.93 0.17 -5.05
N LEU A 135 -11.17 -1.14 -5.00
CA LEU A 135 -12.32 -1.76 -5.67
C LEU A 135 -13.67 -1.21 -5.17
N GLU A 136 -13.78 -0.96 -3.87
CA GLU A 136 -14.99 -0.38 -3.30
C GLU A 136 -15.19 1.08 -3.76
N LEU A 137 -14.12 1.89 -3.83
CA LEU A 137 -14.19 3.24 -4.39
C LEU A 137 -14.63 3.25 -5.85
N GLU A 138 -14.08 2.36 -6.69
CA GLU A 138 -14.47 2.22 -8.10
C GLU A 138 -15.94 1.82 -8.22
N ARG A 139 -16.41 0.88 -7.39
CA ARG A 139 -17.80 0.44 -7.36
C ARG A 139 -18.75 1.59 -7.00
N GLN A 140 -18.42 2.36 -5.97
CA GLN A 140 -19.22 3.49 -5.50
C GLN A 140 -19.23 4.63 -6.54
N ALA A 141 -18.07 4.95 -7.11
CA ALA A 141 -17.95 5.95 -8.17
C ALA A 141 -18.78 5.57 -9.41
N GLY A 142 -18.70 4.32 -9.85
CA GLY A 142 -19.50 3.81 -10.96
C GLY A 142 -21.02 3.80 -10.71
N ALA A 143 -21.44 3.56 -9.46
CA ALA A 143 -22.85 3.65 -9.06
C ALA A 143 -23.34 5.10 -9.11
N LEU A 144 -22.57 6.05 -8.61
CA LEU A 144 -22.90 7.47 -8.63
C LEU A 144 -22.99 8.03 -10.05
N LEU A 145 -22.04 7.68 -10.93
CA LEU A 145 -22.05 8.07 -12.34
C LEU A 145 -23.31 7.58 -13.04
N ARG A 146 -23.69 6.31 -12.85
CA ARG A 146 -24.92 5.75 -13.43
C ARG A 146 -26.17 6.45 -12.92
N THR A 147 -26.28 6.73 -11.65
CA THR A 147 -27.44 7.41 -11.06
C THR A 147 -27.57 8.84 -11.59
N HIS A 148 -26.48 9.53 -11.80
CA HIS A 148 -26.47 10.90 -12.30
C HIS A 148 -26.88 10.96 -13.77
N PHE A 149 -26.35 10.10 -14.63
CA PHE A 149 -26.56 10.16 -16.08
C PHE A 149 -27.81 9.43 -16.55
N MET A 150 -28.26 8.35 -15.90
CA MET A 150 -29.54 7.70 -16.26
C MET A 150 -30.76 8.48 -15.78
N GLY A 151 -30.62 9.31 -14.74
CA GLY A 151 -31.67 10.22 -14.28
C GLY A 151 -31.96 11.36 -15.25
N THR A 152 -31.00 11.76 -16.08
CA THR A 152 -31.16 12.84 -17.07
C THR A 152 -31.77 12.37 -18.39
N THR A 153 -31.63 11.10 -18.76
CA THR A 153 -32.22 10.57 -20.01
C THR A 153 -33.73 10.25 -19.90
N SER A 154 -34.25 10.06 -18.68
CA SER A 154 -35.70 9.81 -18.48
C SER A 154 -36.56 11.09 -18.50
N GLY A 155 -35.97 12.28 -18.53
CA GLY A 155 -36.68 13.57 -18.58
C GLY A 155 -36.78 14.21 -19.97
N ALA A 156 -36.22 13.59 -21.01
CA ALA A 156 -36.16 14.18 -22.38
C ALA A 156 -37.19 13.62 -23.34
N THR A 157 -38.11 12.77 -22.88
CA THR A 157 -39.22 12.25 -23.72
C THR A 157 -40.56 12.52 -23.02
N SER A 158 -40.96 13.77 -23.00
CA SER A 158 -42.38 14.18 -22.82
C SER A 158 -42.63 15.48 -23.56
#